data_fe872f020ad843bf62aa19e9f1027e5b
#
_entry.id   fe872f020ad843bf62aa19e9f1027e5b
#
_cell.length_a   1.000
_cell.length_b   1.000
_cell.length_c   1.000
_cell.angle_alpha   90.00
_cell.angle_beta   90.00
_cell.angle_gamma   90.00
#
_symmetry.space_group_name_H-M   'P 1'
#
loop_
_entity.id
_entity.type
_entity.pdbx_description
1 polymer ?
#
loop_
_entity_poly.entity_id
_entity_poly.type
_entity_poly.pdbx_seq_one_letter_code
_entity_poly.pdbx_strand_id
1 'polypeptide(L)'
;MKDLLDKLAEAGILKASYALKNQSWTERSVIVAFLSGKVQRMCMWKPFAELWHCDKGALQSAYQKHCDTKAAMLYYKKLERSVG
;
A
#
# COMPACT_ATOMS: atom_id res chain seq x y z
N MET A 1 -1.61 11.48 -6.86
CA MET A 1 -0.76 10.45 -6.22
C MET A 1 0.11 11.01 -5.10
N LYS A 2 0.81 12.13 -5.37
CA LYS A 2 1.69 12.73 -4.37
C LYS A 2 0.96 13.08 -3.07
N ASP A 3 -0.24 13.64 -3.17
CA ASP A 3 -1.02 14.02 -1.99
C ASP A 3 -1.34 12.82 -1.10
N LEU A 4 -1.66 11.68 -1.69
CA LEU A 4 -1.92 10.47 -0.94
C LEU A 4 -0.66 9.96 -0.24
N LEU A 5 0.48 10.00 -0.95
CA LEU A 5 1.75 9.60 -0.36
C LEU A 5 2.12 10.54 0.79
N ASP A 6 1.90 11.84 0.64
CA ASP A 6 2.15 12.82 1.69
C ASP A 6 1.31 12.52 2.93
N LYS A 7 0.03 12.21 2.74
CA LYS A 7 -0.85 11.88 3.85
C LYS A 7 -0.40 10.61 4.59
N LEU A 8 0.03 9.60 3.84
CA LEU A 8 0.55 8.39 4.45
C LEU A 8 1.84 8.64 5.22
N ALA A 9 2.71 9.51 4.69
CA ALA A 9 3.94 9.88 5.38
C ALA A 9 3.63 10.65 6.68
N GLU A 10 2.67 11.58 6.62
CA GLU A 10 2.25 12.33 7.80
C GLU A 10 1.64 11.43 8.87
N ALA A 11 0.91 10.40 8.45
CA ALA A 11 0.32 9.44 9.37
C ALA A 11 1.34 8.45 9.96
N GLY A 12 2.59 8.50 9.50
CA GLY A 12 3.64 7.62 9.99
C GLY A 12 3.65 6.25 9.30
N ILE A 13 2.87 6.06 8.25
CA ILE A 13 2.82 4.80 7.51
C ILE A 13 4.00 4.69 6.56
N LEU A 14 4.38 5.79 5.93
CA LEU A 14 5.57 5.85 5.07
C LEU A 14 6.61 6.77 5.68
N LYS A 15 7.85 6.63 5.22
CA LYS A 15 8.92 7.57 5.57
C LYS A 15 8.70 8.90 4.85
N ALA A 16 9.40 9.93 5.28
CA ALA A 16 9.32 11.24 4.64
C ALA A 16 9.71 11.20 3.16
N SER A 17 10.54 10.26 2.76
CA SER A 17 10.92 10.02 1.36
C SER A 17 9.93 9.14 0.60
N TYR A 18 8.78 8.82 1.21
CA TYR A 18 7.74 7.91 0.69
C TYR A 18 8.19 6.45 0.62
N ALA A 19 9.32 6.12 1.22
CA ALA A 19 9.78 4.74 1.29
C ALA A 19 8.98 3.94 2.32
N LEU A 20 8.89 2.64 2.10
CA LEU A 20 8.24 1.75 3.06
C LEU A 20 9.05 1.70 4.36
N LYS A 21 8.34 1.58 5.46
CA LYS A 21 8.93 1.30 6.75
C LYS A 21 9.02 -0.21 6.93
N ASN A 22 8.71 -0.70 8.10
CA ASN A 22 8.85 -2.11 8.44
C ASN A 22 7.55 -2.89 8.19
N GLN A 23 6.93 -2.68 7.04
CA GLN A 23 5.69 -3.36 6.69
C GLN A 23 5.94 -4.78 6.20
N SER A 24 5.02 -5.69 6.52
CA SER A 24 5.02 -7.03 5.97
C SER A 24 4.61 -7.01 4.50
N TRP A 25 4.80 -8.11 3.79
CA TRP A 25 4.36 -8.21 2.40
C TRP A 25 2.85 -8.00 2.25
N THR A 26 2.07 -8.50 3.20
CA THR A 26 0.62 -8.28 3.21
C THR A 26 0.29 -6.79 3.33
N GLU A 27 0.93 -6.10 4.26
CA GLU A 27 0.72 -4.67 4.45
C GLU A 27 1.13 -3.86 3.23
N ARG A 28 2.27 -4.19 2.62
CA ARG A 28 2.72 -3.54 1.38
C ARG A 28 1.70 -3.71 0.26
N SER A 29 1.19 -4.92 0.09
CA SER A 29 0.21 -5.21 -0.96
C SER A 29 -1.10 -4.45 -0.71
N VAL A 30 -1.53 -4.33 0.54
CA VAL A 30 -2.74 -3.57 0.89
C VAL A 30 -2.54 -2.08 0.59
N ILE A 31 -1.36 -1.53 0.87
CA ILE A 31 -1.06 -0.13 0.53
C ILE A 31 -1.17 0.09 -0.97
N VAL A 32 -0.58 -0.78 -1.77
CA VAL A 32 -0.66 -0.67 -3.24
C VAL A 32 -2.11 -0.72 -3.71
N ALA A 33 -2.88 -1.68 -3.22
CA ALA A 33 -4.28 -1.82 -3.61
C ALA A 33 -5.09 -0.59 -3.22
N PHE A 34 -4.87 -0.05 -2.03
CA PHE A 34 -5.55 1.13 -1.54
C PHE A 34 -5.24 2.35 -2.42
N LEU A 35 -3.97 2.60 -2.69
CA LEU A 35 -3.56 3.74 -3.50
C LEU A 35 -4.04 3.60 -4.94
N SER A 36 -3.97 2.40 -5.50
CA SER A 36 -4.45 2.13 -6.86
C SER A 36 -5.94 2.43 -6.99
N GLY A 37 -6.72 2.04 -6.00
CA GLY A 37 -8.15 2.29 -5.97
C GLY A 37 -8.51 3.77 -5.88
N LYS A 38 -7.64 4.60 -5.30
CA LYS A 38 -7.88 6.05 -5.20
C LYS A 38 -7.47 6.80 -6.47
N VAL A 39 -6.49 6.31 -7.20
CA VAL A 39 -5.92 7.01 -8.36
C VAL A 39 -6.47 6.47 -9.66
N GLN A 40 -6.46 5.17 -9.81
CA GLN A 40 -6.96 4.46 -10.99
C GLN A 40 -7.74 3.25 -10.51
N ARG A 41 -8.65 2.75 -11.31
CA ARG A 41 -9.46 1.60 -10.93
C ARG A 41 -8.75 0.26 -11.14
N MET A 42 -7.48 0.28 -11.50
CA MET A 42 -6.66 -0.92 -11.71
C MET A 42 -5.49 -0.92 -10.74
N CYS A 43 -5.10 -2.11 -10.30
CA CYS A 43 -3.95 -2.24 -9.42
C CYS A 43 -2.66 -1.86 -10.14
N MET A 44 -1.87 -0.99 -9.51
CA MET A 44 -0.64 -0.46 -10.08
C MET A 44 0.58 -1.15 -9.46
N TRP A 45 0.65 -2.47 -9.62
CA TRP A 45 1.72 -3.25 -9.00
C TRP A 45 3.10 -2.84 -9.49
N LYS A 46 3.25 -2.66 -10.81
CA LYS A 46 4.56 -2.35 -11.40
C LYS A 46 5.13 -1.03 -10.94
N PRO A 47 4.40 0.11 -11.00
CA PRO A 47 4.95 1.38 -10.54
C PRO A 47 5.37 1.37 -9.07
N PHE A 48 4.56 0.76 -8.21
CA PHE A 48 4.89 0.71 -6.79
C PHE A 48 6.01 -0.28 -6.49
N ALA A 49 6.10 -1.37 -7.23
CA ALA A 49 7.21 -2.30 -7.09
C ALA A 49 8.54 -1.61 -7.43
N GLU A 50 8.56 -0.81 -8.48
CA GLU A 50 9.74 -0.04 -8.86
C GLU A 50 10.06 1.04 -7.83
N LEU A 51 9.04 1.76 -7.35
CA LEU A 51 9.22 2.82 -6.36
C LEU A 51 9.85 2.28 -5.07
N TRP A 52 9.40 1.12 -4.62
CA TRP A 52 9.82 0.55 -3.34
C TRP A 52 10.84 -0.58 -3.48
N HIS A 53 11.37 -0.80 -4.67
CA HIS A 53 12.35 -1.87 -4.94
C HIS A 53 11.85 -3.23 -4.47
N CYS A 54 10.59 -3.51 -4.73
CA CYS A 54 9.94 -4.77 -4.37
C CYS A 54 9.66 -5.60 -5.60
N ASP A 55 9.52 -6.92 -5.42
CA ASP A 55 9.11 -7.79 -6.51
C ASP A 55 7.60 -7.65 -6.76
N LYS A 56 7.23 -7.30 -7.98
CA LYS A 56 5.83 -7.16 -8.39
C LYS A 56 5.04 -8.45 -8.15
N GLY A 57 5.63 -9.58 -8.50
CA GLY A 57 4.98 -10.88 -8.29
C GLY A 57 4.73 -11.19 -6.82
N ALA A 58 5.67 -10.82 -5.96
CA ALA A 58 5.52 -11.01 -4.53
C ALA A 58 4.39 -10.15 -3.95
N LEU A 59 4.29 -8.89 -4.38
CA LEU A 59 3.21 -8.00 -3.95
C LEU A 59 1.85 -8.55 -4.38
N GLN A 60 1.73 -8.93 -5.64
CA GLN A 60 0.51 -9.48 -6.22
C GLN A 60 0.09 -10.76 -5.50
N SER A 61 1.04 -11.67 -5.29
CA SER A 61 0.80 -12.94 -4.63
C SER A 61 0.37 -12.74 -3.17
N ALA A 62 1.02 -11.83 -2.47
CA ALA A 62 0.66 -11.52 -1.08
C ALA A 62 -0.78 -10.99 -1.00
N TYR A 63 -1.15 -10.11 -1.91
CA TYR A 63 -2.50 -9.57 -1.94
C TYR A 63 -3.53 -10.66 -2.21
N GLN A 64 -3.29 -11.50 -3.21
CA GLN A 64 -4.21 -12.57 -3.58
C GLN A 64 -4.40 -13.58 -2.45
N LYS A 65 -3.33 -13.86 -1.71
CA LYS A 65 -3.39 -14.85 -0.62
C LYS A 65 -3.99 -14.30 0.67
N HIS A 66 -3.81 -13.01 0.92
CA HIS A 66 -4.09 -12.44 2.25
C HIS A 66 -5.05 -11.24 2.24
N CYS A 67 -5.58 -10.85 1.09
CA CYS A 67 -6.43 -9.65 1.00
C CYS A 67 -7.73 -9.76 1.79
N ASP A 68 -8.20 -10.96 2.01
CA ASP A 68 -9.43 -11.22 2.75
C ASP A 68 -9.16 -11.59 4.22
N THR A 69 -7.91 -11.56 4.67
CA THR A 69 -7.61 -11.80 6.07
C THR A 69 -8.05 -10.62 6.92
N LYS A 70 -8.34 -10.89 8.19
CA LYS A 70 -8.74 -9.84 9.13
C LYS A 70 -7.66 -8.76 9.27
N ALA A 71 -6.40 -9.17 9.30
CA ALA A 71 -5.28 -8.24 9.41
C ALA A 71 -5.22 -7.28 8.21
N ALA A 72 -5.41 -7.80 6.99
CA ALA A 72 -5.41 -6.97 5.79
C ALA A 72 -6.59 -6.00 5.79
N MET A 73 -7.77 -6.46 6.18
CA MET A 73 -8.96 -5.61 6.25
C MET A 73 -8.80 -4.49 7.27
N LEU A 74 -8.25 -4.80 8.44
CA LEU A 74 -8.01 -3.80 9.47
C LEU A 74 -6.97 -2.77 9.01
N TYR A 75 -5.93 -3.22 8.33
CA TYR A 75 -4.90 -2.32 7.81
C TYR A 75 -5.48 -1.40 6.73
N TYR A 76 -6.32 -1.93 5.85
CA TYR A 76 -7.00 -1.13 4.83
C TYR A 76 -7.84 -0.03 5.48
N LYS A 77 -8.60 -0.36 6.53
CA LYS A 77 -9.39 0.64 7.26
C LYS A 77 -8.50 1.71 7.91
N LYS A 78 -7.35 1.30 8.42
CA LYS A 78 -6.38 2.23 8.98
C LYS A 78 -5.90 3.22 7.92
N LEU A 79 -5.62 2.75 6.71
CA LEU A 79 -5.22 3.59 5.59
C LEU A 79 -6.33 4.58 5.22
N GLU A 80 -7.57 4.12 5.16
CA GLU A 80 -8.71 5.00 4.86
C GLU A 80 -8.83 6.12 5.88
N ARG A 81 -8.67 5.82 7.16
CA ARG A 81 -8.70 6.82 8.23
C ARG A 81 -7.55 7.81 8.11
N SER A 82 -6.40 7.35 7.66
CA SER A 82 -5.20 8.19 7.56
C SER A 82 -5.29 9.21 6.44
N VAL A 83 -5.97 8.87 5.34
CA VAL A 83 -6.10 9.79 4.20
C VAL A 83 -7.46 10.44 4.12
N GLY A 84 -8.35 10.03 4.89
CA GLY A 84 -9.60 10.61 4.81
C GLY A 84 -10.70 10.68 5.18
#